data_c19d28e621cec01201ab2c72198653ed
#
_entry.id   c19d28e621cec01201ab2c72198653ed
#
_cell.length_a   1.000
_cell.length_b   1.000
_cell.length_c   1.000
_cell.angle_alpha   90.00
_cell.angle_beta   90.00
_cell.angle_gamma   90.00
#
_symmetry.space_group_name_H-M   'P 1'
#
loop_
_entity.id
_entity.type
_entity.pdbx_description
1 polymer ?
#
loop_
_entity_poly.entity_id
_entity_poly.type
_entity_poly.pdbx_seq_one_letter_code
_entity_poly.pdbx_strand_id
1 'polypeptide(L)'
;MLKSSGMAVVVPDNVLFKGGAGETVRKKLLETTNVHTILRLPTGIFYANGVKANVIFFDNKPSSKDLWTKEILFYDYRTNIYHTLKKNPLKLIDLQEFITCYNSSNRHKRVETYHAVDNPEGRWRKFGYDEIVARDKTSLDITFLKDKSLAYLDNLPDPDVLAEEIAENLESALGSFREVIRQLKG
;
A
#
# COMPACT_ATOMS: atom_id res chain seq x y z
N MET A 1 -27.06 2.57 24.18
CA MET A 1 -25.58 2.44 24.23
C MET A 1 -25.10 1.89 22.89
N LEU A 2 -24.53 2.71 22.02
CA LEU A 2 -23.94 2.24 20.77
C LEU A 2 -22.69 1.42 21.13
N LYS A 3 -22.71 0.13 20.83
CA LYS A 3 -21.53 -0.71 20.97
C LYS A 3 -20.45 -0.14 20.05
N SER A 4 -19.25 0.12 20.56
CA SER A 4 -18.09 0.46 19.73
C SER A 4 -17.80 -0.75 18.83
N SER A 5 -18.18 -0.66 17.57
CA SER A 5 -17.91 -1.72 16.60
C SER A 5 -16.68 -1.34 15.80
N GLY A 6 -15.69 -2.23 15.75
CA GLY A 6 -14.56 -2.12 14.84
C GLY A 6 -15.03 -2.29 13.40
N MET A 7 -14.49 -1.48 12.50
CA MET A 7 -14.75 -1.51 11.06
C MET A 7 -13.46 -1.73 10.30
N ALA A 8 -13.55 -2.43 9.18
CA ALA A 8 -12.49 -2.56 8.20
C ALA A 8 -13.05 -2.26 6.82
N VAL A 9 -12.50 -1.31 6.12
CA VAL A 9 -12.97 -0.86 4.81
C VAL A 9 -11.84 -0.93 3.79
N VAL A 10 -12.08 -1.61 2.67
CA VAL A 10 -11.15 -1.65 1.54
C VAL A 10 -11.38 -0.40 0.69
N VAL A 11 -10.30 0.32 0.43
CA VAL A 11 -10.32 1.55 -0.38
C VAL A 11 -9.17 1.53 -1.40
N PRO A 12 -9.37 2.10 -2.61
CA PRO A 12 -8.29 2.30 -3.56
C PRO A 12 -7.34 3.41 -3.10
N ASP A 13 -6.11 3.43 -3.62
CA ASP A 13 -5.07 4.40 -3.21
C ASP A 13 -5.51 5.86 -3.32
N ASN A 14 -6.24 6.22 -4.36
CA ASN A 14 -6.68 7.60 -4.58
C ASN A 14 -7.49 8.18 -3.40
N VAL A 15 -8.20 7.34 -2.65
CA VAL A 15 -8.91 7.75 -1.43
C VAL A 15 -7.95 8.25 -0.35
N LEU A 16 -6.71 7.76 -0.33
CA LEU A 16 -5.72 8.12 0.69
C LEU A 16 -5.07 9.49 0.46
N PHE A 17 -5.02 10.01 -0.78
CA PHE A 17 -4.27 11.23 -1.08
C PHE A 17 -5.03 12.30 -1.88
N LYS A 18 -6.14 11.95 -2.54
CA LYS A 18 -6.87 12.90 -3.38
C LYS A 18 -7.39 14.08 -2.56
N GLY A 19 -7.22 15.31 -3.07
CA GLY A 19 -7.71 16.53 -2.44
C GLY A 19 -9.22 16.75 -2.57
N GLY A 20 -9.70 17.91 -2.18
CA GLY A 20 -11.11 18.29 -2.25
C GLY A 20 -12.00 17.43 -1.34
N ALA A 21 -13.06 16.85 -1.88
CA ALA A 21 -13.99 16.02 -1.11
C ALA A 21 -13.29 14.85 -0.39
N GLY A 22 -12.26 14.25 -1.02
CA GLY A 22 -11.48 13.17 -0.42
C GLY A 22 -10.74 13.63 0.85
N GLU A 23 -10.14 14.79 0.83
CA GLU A 23 -9.49 15.40 2.00
C GLU A 23 -10.48 15.67 3.12
N THR A 24 -11.64 16.25 2.79
CA THR A 24 -12.70 16.54 3.77
C THR A 24 -13.18 15.26 4.46
N VAL A 25 -13.38 14.18 3.69
CA VAL A 25 -13.80 12.87 4.24
C VAL A 25 -12.72 12.27 5.14
N ARG A 26 -11.43 12.34 4.75
CA ARG A 26 -10.33 11.85 5.57
C ARG A 26 -10.21 12.61 6.88
N LYS A 27 -10.25 13.96 6.85
CA LYS A 27 -10.24 14.78 8.06
C LYS A 27 -11.37 14.41 8.99
N LYS A 28 -12.60 14.34 8.46
CA LYS A 28 -13.77 13.96 9.25
C LYS A 28 -13.63 12.56 9.85
N LEU A 29 -13.12 11.59 9.10
CA LEU A 29 -12.89 10.23 9.59
C LEU A 29 -11.91 10.22 10.77
N LEU A 30 -10.78 10.92 10.64
CA LEU A 30 -9.74 11.02 11.68
C LEU A 30 -10.24 11.73 12.94
N GLU A 31 -11.11 12.73 12.80
CA GLU A 31 -11.66 13.51 13.90
C GLU A 31 -12.77 12.78 14.66
N THR A 32 -13.65 12.09 13.94
CA THR A 32 -14.88 11.53 14.52
C THR A 32 -14.80 10.06 14.90
N THR A 33 -13.76 9.35 14.45
CA THR A 33 -13.55 7.92 14.74
C THR A 33 -12.14 7.68 15.28
N ASN A 34 -11.88 6.47 15.77
CA ASN A 34 -10.53 6.06 16.11
C ASN A 34 -9.95 5.24 14.95
N VAL A 35 -9.32 5.91 13.98
CA VAL A 35 -8.53 5.22 12.95
C VAL A 35 -7.23 4.75 13.59
N HIS A 36 -6.96 3.45 13.57
CA HIS A 36 -5.84 2.90 14.31
C HIS A 36 -4.89 2.05 13.47
N THR A 37 -5.29 1.64 12.26
CA THR A 37 -4.46 0.77 11.41
C THR A 37 -4.78 0.98 9.95
N ILE A 38 -3.75 1.03 9.11
CA ILE A 38 -3.85 0.97 7.66
C ILE A 38 -2.96 -0.17 7.16
N LEU A 39 -3.56 -1.12 6.43
CA LEU A 39 -2.87 -2.19 5.73
C LEU A 39 -2.78 -1.83 4.25
N ARG A 40 -1.57 -1.69 3.72
CA ARG A 40 -1.31 -1.47 2.30
C ARG A 40 -1.19 -2.81 1.58
N LEU A 41 -2.04 -3.02 0.59
CA LEU A 41 -2.09 -4.27 -0.17
C LEU A 41 -1.34 -4.16 -1.50
N PRO A 42 -0.66 -5.23 -1.96
CA PRO A 42 0.04 -5.24 -3.24
C PRO A 42 -0.94 -5.25 -4.41
N THR A 43 -0.43 -5.01 -5.61
CA THR A 43 -1.16 -5.26 -6.86
C THR A 43 -1.30 -6.75 -7.12
N GLY A 44 -2.16 -7.13 -8.06
CA GLY A 44 -2.31 -8.52 -8.53
C GLY A 44 -3.23 -9.39 -7.68
N ILE A 45 -3.82 -8.86 -6.59
CA ILE A 45 -4.77 -9.60 -5.73
C ILE A 45 -6.24 -9.38 -6.15
N PHE A 46 -6.51 -8.43 -7.04
CA PHE A 46 -7.84 -8.15 -7.59
C PHE A 46 -7.89 -8.44 -9.10
N TYR A 47 -9.09 -8.68 -9.64
CA TYR A 47 -9.28 -8.92 -11.09
C TYR A 47 -8.84 -7.74 -11.96
N ALA A 48 -9.05 -6.51 -11.49
CA ALA A 48 -8.56 -5.33 -12.18
C ALA A 48 -7.04 -5.22 -11.98
N ASN A 49 -6.28 -5.48 -13.03
CA ASN A 49 -4.82 -5.39 -13.00
C ASN A 49 -4.36 -3.96 -12.63
N GLY A 50 -3.34 -3.89 -11.79
CA GLY A 50 -2.75 -2.61 -11.38
C GLY A 50 -3.51 -1.87 -10.28
N VAL A 51 -4.66 -2.35 -9.81
CA VAL A 51 -5.36 -1.74 -8.67
C VAL A 51 -4.54 -1.89 -7.41
N LYS A 52 -4.19 -0.76 -6.82
CA LYS A 52 -3.59 -0.66 -5.48
C LYS A 52 -4.70 -0.35 -4.49
N ALA A 53 -4.84 -1.19 -3.48
CA ALA A 53 -5.84 -1.01 -2.44
C ALA A 53 -5.22 -0.98 -1.04
N ASN A 54 -6.00 -0.48 -0.11
CA ASN A 54 -5.64 -0.43 1.29
C ASN A 54 -6.85 -0.86 2.12
N VAL A 55 -6.60 -1.36 3.33
CA VAL A 55 -7.65 -1.61 4.31
C VAL A 55 -7.47 -0.63 5.46
N ILE A 56 -8.49 0.19 5.70
CA ILE A 56 -8.52 1.12 6.82
C ILE A 56 -9.32 0.47 7.95
N PHE A 57 -8.69 0.32 9.12
CA PHE A 57 -9.32 -0.20 10.32
C PHE A 57 -9.59 0.94 11.29
N PHE A 58 -10.82 1.07 11.74
CA PHE A 58 -11.21 2.09 12.70
C PHE A 58 -12.34 1.62 13.63
N ASP A 59 -12.41 2.21 14.79
CA ASP A 59 -13.52 2.01 15.72
C ASP A 59 -14.48 3.20 15.62
N ASN A 60 -15.78 2.90 15.52
CA ASN A 60 -16.81 3.92 15.71
C ASN A 60 -16.84 4.32 17.18
N LYS A 61 -16.72 5.61 17.45
CA LYS A 61 -16.67 6.18 18.80
C LYS A 61 -17.81 7.18 19.01
N PRO A 62 -18.29 7.35 20.26
CA PRO A 62 -19.26 8.39 20.57
C PRO A 62 -18.65 9.77 20.28
N SER A 63 -19.52 10.76 20.05
CA SER A 63 -19.09 12.15 19.88
C SER A 63 -18.28 12.61 21.11
N SER A 64 -17.14 13.22 20.88
CA SER A 64 -16.23 13.74 21.91
C SER A 64 -15.67 15.08 21.47
N LYS A 65 -15.27 15.93 22.45
CA LYS A 65 -14.47 17.12 22.18
C LYS A 65 -13.02 16.77 21.86
N ASP A 66 -12.53 15.67 22.41
CA ASP A 66 -11.16 15.18 22.17
C ASP A 66 -11.14 14.24 20.97
N LEU A 67 -10.05 14.33 20.21
CA LEU A 67 -9.80 13.44 19.09
C LEU A 67 -9.58 11.99 19.56
N TRP A 68 -10.26 11.06 18.92
CA TRP A 68 -10.08 9.64 19.18
C TRP A 68 -8.86 9.05 18.50
N THR A 69 -8.58 9.46 17.28
CA THR A 69 -7.36 9.06 16.55
C THR A 69 -6.16 9.80 17.13
N LYS A 70 -5.27 9.10 17.81
CA LYS A 70 -4.02 9.66 18.35
C LYS A 70 -2.80 9.27 17.51
N GLU A 71 -2.79 8.05 17.03
CA GLU A 71 -1.74 7.46 16.23
C GLU A 71 -2.31 6.42 15.28
N ILE A 72 -1.71 6.24 14.11
CA ILE A 72 -2.08 5.23 13.14
C ILE A 72 -0.86 4.37 12.85
N LEU A 73 -1.04 3.06 12.92
CA LEU A 73 -0.01 2.12 12.52
C LEU A 73 -0.25 1.69 11.07
N PHE A 74 0.79 1.82 10.27
CA PHE A 74 0.80 1.40 8.87
C PHE A 74 1.54 0.07 8.74
N TYR A 75 0.90 -0.90 8.12
CA TYR A 75 1.54 -2.13 7.69
C TYR A 75 1.70 -2.13 6.17
N ASP A 76 2.94 -2.08 5.71
CA ASP A 76 3.24 -2.13 4.28
C ASP A 76 3.39 -3.58 3.81
N TYR A 77 2.28 -4.16 3.38
CA TYR A 77 2.27 -5.45 2.69
C TYR A 77 2.30 -5.26 1.16
N ARG A 78 2.85 -4.16 0.67
CA ARG A 78 2.92 -3.81 -0.75
C ARG A 78 4.33 -3.80 -1.30
N THR A 79 5.21 -3.06 -0.64
CA THR A 79 6.57 -2.82 -1.12
C THR A 79 7.36 -4.12 -1.21
N ASN A 80 7.89 -4.43 -2.38
CA ASN A 80 8.63 -5.66 -2.69
C ASN A 80 7.81 -6.97 -2.52
N ILE A 81 6.47 -6.90 -2.62
CA ILE A 81 5.57 -8.06 -2.59
C ILE A 81 4.80 -8.14 -3.91
N TYR A 82 4.79 -9.32 -4.50
CA TYR A 82 4.15 -9.56 -5.79
C TYR A 82 3.19 -10.74 -5.70
N HIS A 83 1.91 -10.47 -5.97
CA HIS A 83 0.89 -11.49 -6.09
C HIS A 83 0.29 -11.52 -7.49
N THR A 84 -0.30 -12.65 -7.83
CA THR A 84 -1.09 -12.83 -9.03
C THR A 84 -2.30 -13.72 -8.69
N LEU A 85 -3.43 -13.52 -9.35
CA LEU A 85 -4.64 -14.28 -9.06
C LEU A 85 -4.51 -15.80 -9.26
N LYS A 86 -3.70 -16.24 -10.21
CA LYS A 86 -3.60 -17.67 -10.57
C LYS A 86 -2.33 -18.33 -10.08
N LYS A 87 -1.16 -17.72 -10.34
CA LYS A 87 0.14 -18.38 -10.08
C LYS A 87 0.62 -18.18 -8.65
N ASN A 88 0.35 -17.02 -8.05
CA ASN A 88 0.76 -16.66 -6.69
C ASN A 88 -0.37 -15.90 -5.97
N PRO A 89 -1.52 -16.53 -5.67
CA PRO A 89 -2.64 -15.86 -5.01
C PRO A 89 -2.29 -15.52 -3.56
N LEU A 90 -2.85 -14.42 -3.06
CA LEU A 90 -2.76 -14.04 -1.65
C LEU A 90 -3.43 -15.12 -0.78
N LYS A 91 -2.72 -15.60 0.23
CA LYS A 91 -3.18 -16.60 1.20
C LYS A 91 -3.13 -16.05 2.61
N LEU A 92 -3.87 -16.67 3.52
CA LEU A 92 -3.88 -16.26 4.93
C LEU A 92 -2.49 -16.30 5.59
N ILE A 93 -1.66 -17.28 5.21
CA ILE A 93 -0.29 -17.39 5.72
C ILE A 93 0.57 -16.17 5.38
N ASP A 94 0.34 -15.54 4.24
CA ASP A 94 1.06 -14.38 3.78
C ASP A 94 0.79 -13.13 4.65
N LEU A 95 -0.35 -13.12 5.35
CA LEU A 95 -0.74 -12.07 6.29
C LEU A 95 -0.45 -12.42 7.75
N GLN A 96 0.27 -13.50 8.02
CA GLN A 96 0.51 -13.96 9.40
C GLN A 96 1.29 -12.93 10.23
N GLU A 97 2.30 -12.29 9.65
CA GLU A 97 3.03 -11.21 10.30
C GLU A 97 2.11 -10.03 10.64
N PHE A 98 1.28 -9.60 9.68
CA PHE A 98 0.28 -8.56 9.93
C PHE A 98 -0.65 -8.92 11.09
N ILE A 99 -1.18 -10.15 11.12
CA ILE A 99 -2.09 -10.62 12.17
C ILE A 99 -1.39 -10.56 13.54
N THR A 100 -0.14 -10.99 13.60
CA THR A 100 0.67 -10.95 14.83
C THR A 100 0.92 -9.52 15.28
N CYS A 101 1.35 -8.64 14.38
CA CYS A 101 1.58 -7.21 14.67
C CYS A 101 0.28 -6.48 15.01
N TYR A 102 -0.83 -6.81 14.34
CA TYR A 102 -2.14 -6.21 14.59
C TYR A 102 -2.62 -6.45 16.02
N ASN A 103 -2.29 -7.59 16.61
CA ASN A 103 -2.58 -7.94 18.01
C ASN A 103 -4.00 -7.56 18.43
N SER A 104 -4.99 -8.24 17.85
CA SER A 104 -6.41 -7.93 18.06
C SER A 104 -6.85 -8.02 19.51
N SER A 105 -6.21 -8.88 20.31
CA SER A 105 -6.51 -9.08 21.73
C SER A 105 -6.01 -7.91 22.60
N ASN A 106 -4.91 -7.25 22.22
CA ASN A 106 -4.36 -6.11 22.95
C ASN A 106 -3.66 -5.11 22.02
N ARG A 107 -4.42 -4.26 21.38
CA ARG A 107 -3.91 -3.24 20.45
C ARG A 107 -3.00 -2.19 21.11
N HIS A 108 -3.05 -2.02 22.42
CA HIS A 108 -2.17 -1.09 23.15
C HIS A 108 -0.73 -1.60 23.30
N LYS A 109 -0.50 -2.91 23.14
CA LYS A 109 0.82 -3.53 23.19
C LYS A 109 1.47 -3.71 21.82
N ARG A 110 0.95 -3.03 20.79
CA ARG A 110 1.56 -3.08 19.46
C ARG A 110 2.87 -2.30 19.43
N VAL A 111 3.88 -2.89 18.83
CA VAL A 111 5.22 -2.30 18.71
C VAL A 111 5.59 -2.22 17.23
N GLU A 112 6.21 -1.13 16.84
CA GLU A 112 6.76 -0.95 15.49
C GLU A 112 7.82 -2.01 15.22
N THR A 113 7.89 -2.48 13.96
CA THR A 113 8.99 -3.33 13.52
C THR A 113 9.96 -2.57 12.62
N TYR A 114 9.52 -1.46 12.02
CA TYR A 114 10.37 -0.62 11.19
C TYR A 114 11.33 0.22 12.05
N HIS A 115 12.61 0.15 11.71
CA HIS A 115 13.66 1.00 12.25
C HIS A 115 14.64 1.35 11.13
N ALA A 116 14.87 2.63 10.91
CA ALA A 116 15.67 3.09 9.76
C ALA A 116 17.12 2.53 9.76
N VAL A 117 17.67 2.23 10.93
CA VAL A 117 19.03 1.70 11.09
C VAL A 117 19.01 0.20 11.39
N ASP A 118 18.24 -0.20 12.39
CA ASP A 118 18.30 -1.57 12.93
C ASP A 118 17.42 -2.57 12.15
N ASN A 119 16.30 -2.11 11.59
CA ASN A 119 15.39 -2.95 10.82
C ASN A 119 14.68 -2.16 9.70
N PRO A 120 15.41 -1.76 8.65
CA PRO A 120 14.84 -0.98 7.54
C PRO A 120 13.83 -1.76 6.68
N GLU A 121 13.75 -3.08 6.83
CA GLU A 121 12.79 -3.97 6.16
C GLU A 121 11.52 -4.23 7.02
N GLY A 122 11.47 -3.74 8.24
CA GLY A 122 10.30 -3.86 9.12
C GLY A 122 9.07 -3.20 8.49
N ARG A 123 7.96 -3.95 8.43
CA ARG A 123 6.76 -3.54 7.67
C ARG A 123 5.74 -2.76 8.49
N TRP A 124 5.93 -2.61 9.77
CA TRP A 124 4.98 -2.02 10.72
C TRP A 124 5.55 -0.75 11.33
N ARG A 125 4.95 0.41 11.00
CA ARG A 125 5.41 1.73 11.45
C ARG A 125 4.25 2.58 11.96
N LYS A 126 4.49 3.34 13.00
CA LYS A 126 3.55 4.25 13.65
C LYS A 126 3.75 5.69 13.20
N PHE A 127 2.66 6.42 13.04
CA PHE A 127 2.61 7.85 12.73
C PHE A 127 1.63 8.53 13.66
N GLY A 128 2.04 9.66 14.24
CA GLY A 128 1.19 10.48 15.10
C GLY A 128 0.11 11.23 14.31
N TYR A 129 -1.00 11.55 14.97
CA TYR A 129 -2.09 12.33 14.36
C TYR A 129 -1.60 13.65 13.78
N ASP A 130 -0.82 14.42 14.55
CA ASP A 130 -0.33 15.75 14.12
C ASP A 130 0.61 15.64 12.90
N GLU A 131 1.42 14.61 12.85
CA GLU A 131 2.30 14.33 11.70
C GLU A 131 1.48 14.04 10.44
N ILE A 132 0.39 13.28 10.56
CA ILE A 132 -0.50 12.96 9.44
C ILE A 132 -1.26 14.19 8.96
N VAL A 133 -1.80 14.99 9.86
CA VAL A 133 -2.60 16.18 9.51
C VAL A 133 -1.74 17.28 8.90
N ALA A 134 -0.47 17.37 9.29
CA ALA A 134 0.50 18.33 8.72
C ALA A 134 0.89 17.99 7.27
N ARG A 135 0.59 16.79 6.77
CA ARG A 135 0.88 16.38 5.39
C ARG A 135 -0.04 17.11 4.40
N ASP A 136 0.48 17.35 3.18
CA ASP A 136 -0.35 17.92 2.10
C ASP A 136 -1.65 17.15 1.96
N LYS A 137 -2.79 17.86 1.96
CA LYS A 137 -4.15 17.29 1.84
C LYS A 137 -4.47 16.19 2.86
N THR A 138 -3.83 16.20 4.03
CA THR A 138 -3.97 15.14 5.03
C THR A 138 -3.79 13.75 4.42
N SER A 139 -2.75 13.59 3.63
CA SER A 139 -2.48 12.37 2.89
C SER A 139 -2.13 11.21 3.81
N LEU A 140 -2.86 10.11 3.66
CA LEU A 140 -2.60 8.82 4.28
C LEU A 140 -1.79 7.87 3.36
N ASP A 141 -1.37 8.35 2.19
CA ASP A 141 -0.46 7.59 1.32
C ASP A 141 0.98 7.78 1.79
N ILE A 142 1.38 6.93 2.73
CA ILE A 142 2.69 6.98 3.39
C ILE A 142 3.51 5.79 2.93
N THR A 143 4.69 6.06 2.39
CA THR A 143 5.71 5.06 2.02
C THR A 143 6.93 5.28 2.89
N PHE A 144 7.45 4.24 3.51
CA PHE A 144 8.63 4.28 4.37
C PHE A 144 9.63 3.15 4.06
N LEU A 145 9.21 2.10 3.35
CA LEU A 145 10.11 1.04 2.87
C LEU A 145 10.76 1.45 1.55
N LYS A 146 12.02 1.08 1.39
CA LYS A 146 12.75 1.25 0.13
C LYS A 146 12.24 0.24 -0.91
N ASP A 147 11.81 0.74 -2.05
CA ASP A 147 11.44 -0.11 -3.18
C ASP A 147 12.72 -0.63 -3.86
N LYS A 148 12.93 -1.94 -3.79
CA LYS A 148 14.12 -2.61 -4.35
C LYS A 148 14.10 -2.65 -5.87
N SER A 149 12.94 -2.49 -6.51
CA SER A 149 12.86 -2.38 -7.97
C SER A 149 13.56 -1.12 -8.49
N LEU A 150 13.63 -0.07 -7.66
CA LEU A 150 14.36 1.15 -7.97
C LEU A 150 15.88 1.01 -7.83
N ALA A 151 16.37 -0.02 -7.12
CA ALA A 151 17.80 -0.26 -7.01
C ALA A 151 18.45 -0.65 -8.34
N TYR A 152 17.68 -1.12 -9.31
CA TYR A 152 18.14 -1.30 -10.68
C TYR A 152 18.35 0.03 -11.41
N LEU A 153 17.66 1.11 -11.01
CA LEU A 153 17.83 2.43 -11.62
C LEU A 153 19.17 3.07 -11.27
N ASP A 154 19.75 2.74 -10.11
CA ASP A 154 21.08 3.21 -9.70
C ASP A 154 22.21 2.48 -10.47
N ASN A 155 21.90 1.37 -11.15
CA ASN A 155 22.82 0.55 -11.94
C ASN A 155 22.33 0.39 -13.38
N LEU A 156 21.56 1.35 -13.90
CA LEU A 156 21.22 1.36 -15.33
C LEU A 156 22.50 1.47 -16.17
N PRO A 157 22.60 0.71 -17.27
CA PRO A 157 23.61 0.94 -18.29
C PRO A 157 23.59 2.39 -18.78
N ASP A 158 24.66 2.83 -19.38
CA ASP A 158 24.69 4.16 -20.02
C ASP A 158 23.50 4.32 -20.99
N PRO A 159 22.93 5.52 -21.11
CA PRO A 159 21.71 5.76 -21.88
C PRO A 159 21.74 5.26 -23.32
N ASP A 160 22.88 5.26 -23.94
CA ASP A 160 23.14 4.73 -25.30
C ASP A 160 23.02 3.19 -25.32
N VAL A 161 23.62 2.48 -24.35
CA VAL A 161 23.54 1.03 -24.23
C VAL A 161 22.08 0.61 -23.94
N LEU A 162 21.42 1.34 -23.07
CA LEU A 162 20.00 1.07 -22.75
C LEU A 162 19.08 1.29 -23.96
N ALA A 163 19.36 2.32 -24.77
CA ALA A 163 18.63 2.60 -26.00
C ALA A 163 18.83 1.50 -27.05
N GLU A 164 20.02 0.96 -27.17
CA GLU A 164 20.34 -0.18 -28.07
C GLU A 164 19.58 -1.44 -27.61
N GLU A 165 19.62 -1.79 -26.32
CA GLU A 165 18.88 -2.94 -25.77
C GLU A 165 17.36 -2.82 -25.99
N ILE A 166 16.80 -1.62 -25.81
CA ILE A 166 15.39 -1.37 -26.07
C ILE A 166 15.06 -1.55 -27.56
N ALA A 167 15.89 -1.04 -28.44
CA ALA A 167 15.73 -1.17 -29.90
C ALA A 167 15.73 -2.65 -30.31
N GLU A 168 16.73 -3.42 -29.88
CA GLU A 168 16.82 -4.86 -30.14
C GLU A 168 15.58 -5.65 -29.63
N ASN A 169 15.11 -5.34 -28.41
CA ASN A 169 13.93 -5.97 -27.84
C ASN A 169 12.66 -5.64 -28.66
N LEU A 170 12.52 -4.40 -29.15
CA LEU A 170 11.40 -3.98 -30.00
C LEU A 170 11.46 -4.68 -31.37
N GLU A 171 12.64 -4.80 -31.98
CA GLU A 171 12.81 -5.52 -33.25
C GLU A 171 12.48 -7.00 -33.10
N SER A 172 12.93 -7.64 -32.03
CA SER A 172 12.61 -9.03 -31.70
C SER A 172 11.09 -9.24 -31.51
N ALA A 173 10.45 -8.34 -30.76
CA ALA A 173 8.99 -8.37 -30.57
C ALA A 173 8.25 -8.18 -31.90
N LEU A 174 8.69 -7.23 -32.74
CA LEU A 174 8.12 -7.00 -34.06
C LEU A 174 8.29 -8.20 -34.98
N GLY A 175 9.45 -8.88 -34.93
CA GLY A 175 9.68 -10.13 -35.65
C GLY A 175 8.68 -11.22 -35.25
N SER A 176 8.46 -11.38 -33.95
CA SER A 176 7.48 -12.35 -33.42
C SER A 176 6.06 -12.06 -33.88
N PHE A 177 5.64 -10.79 -33.86
CA PHE A 177 4.32 -10.40 -34.37
C PHE A 177 4.18 -10.62 -35.88
N ARG A 178 5.20 -10.33 -36.67
CA ARG A 178 5.20 -10.60 -38.12
C ARG A 178 5.06 -12.09 -38.41
N GLU A 179 5.71 -12.95 -37.65
CA GLU A 179 5.58 -14.41 -37.79
C GLU A 179 4.15 -14.87 -37.49
N VAL A 180 3.55 -14.39 -36.39
CA VAL A 180 2.14 -14.70 -36.08
C VAL A 180 1.20 -14.24 -37.20
N ILE A 181 1.40 -13.03 -37.73
CA ILE A 181 0.59 -12.51 -38.87
C ILE A 181 0.75 -13.40 -40.10
N ARG A 182 1.97 -13.90 -40.38
CA ARG A 182 2.22 -14.79 -41.51
C ARG A 182 1.46 -16.11 -41.33
N GLN A 183 1.47 -16.68 -40.13
CA GLN A 183 0.75 -17.93 -39.82
C GLN A 183 -0.77 -17.79 -39.88
N LEU A 184 -1.30 -16.57 -39.59
CA LEU A 184 -2.74 -16.32 -39.66
C LEU A 184 -3.24 -16.03 -41.08
N LYS A 185 -2.38 -15.74 -42.05
CA LYS A 185 -2.72 -15.45 -43.46
C LYS A 185 -2.44 -16.60 -44.42
N GLY A 186 -1.79 -17.67 -43.99
CA GLY A 186 -1.59 -18.90 -44.76
C GLY A 186 -2.61 -19.95 -44.40
#